data_59d08d33dd5191b1923761dd1d409ede
#
_entry.id   59d08d33dd5191b1923761dd1d409ede
#
_cell.length_a   1.000
_cell.length_b   1.000
_cell.length_c   1.000
_cell.angle_alpha   90.00
_cell.angle_beta   90.00
_cell.angle_gamma   90.00
#
_symmetry.space_group_name_H-M   'P 1'
#
loop_
_entity.id
_entity.type
_entity.pdbx_description
1 polymer ?
#
loop_
_entity_poly.entity_id
_entity_poly.type
_entity_poly.pdbx_seq_one_letter_code
_entity_poly.pdbx_strand_id
1 'polypeptide(L)'
;MILTAILIIAMLAGLCAILIWKVFVVKSVSVKGNEIYTDKQIEDWVLDKEYSWNSLYVYFENKCNKTEEIPFVDSLRIRLKSPQKLEITVVEKGILGYLYVPSLGKNAYFDKDGFVVELSSQVIDGVTKINGLSVESAELYKKLSIGDNSKLLRTLLNVTQLLKKYDRVPEMIYIKDGNVYLIYGQIQVNLGGGTDLNKKI
;
A
#
# COMPACT_ATOMS: atom_id res chain seq x y z
N MET A 1 14.46 56.28 -7.08
CA MET A 1 15.13 54.98 -7.30
C MET A 1 14.55 53.86 -6.44
N ILE A 2 14.50 53.98 -5.09
CA ILE A 2 13.95 52.88 -4.23
C ILE A 2 12.48 52.63 -4.51
N LEU A 3 11.64 53.64 -4.64
CA LEU A 3 10.20 53.51 -4.91
C LEU A 3 9.92 52.85 -6.26
N THR A 4 10.69 53.21 -7.29
CA THR A 4 10.56 52.59 -8.63
C THR A 4 10.96 51.11 -8.61
N ALA A 5 11.99 50.73 -7.86
CA ALA A 5 12.39 49.35 -7.68
C ALA A 5 11.31 48.53 -6.96
N ILE A 6 10.69 49.06 -5.92
CA ILE A 6 9.55 48.42 -5.20
C ILE A 6 8.36 48.19 -6.14
N LEU A 7 8.00 49.19 -6.95
CA LEU A 7 6.89 49.04 -7.92
C LEU A 7 7.16 47.97 -8.98
N ILE A 8 8.39 47.90 -9.49
CA ILE A 8 8.78 46.85 -10.45
C ILE A 8 8.70 45.44 -9.82
N ILE A 9 9.20 45.30 -8.57
CA ILE A 9 9.10 44.02 -7.84
C ILE A 9 7.63 43.62 -7.60
N ALA A 10 6.80 44.56 -7.17
CA ALA A 10 5.39 44.30 -6.97
C ALA A 10 4.67 43.91 -8.27
N MET A 11 4.99 44.55 -9.39
CA MET A 11 4.44 44.22 -10.70
C MET A 11 4.89 42.82 -11.15
N LEU A 12 6.14 42.47 -10.98
CA LEU A 12 6.66 41.13 -11.30
C LEU A 12 6.02 40.05 -10.41
N ALA A 13 5.87 40.31 -9.12
CA ALA A 13 5.19 39.41 -8.19
C ALA A 13 3.72 39.18 -8.59
N GLY A 14 3.00 40.23 -8.97
CA GLY A 14 1.62 40.15 -9.47
C GLY A 14 1.52 39.33 -10.76
N LEU A 15 2.46 39.53 -11.70
CA LEU A 15 2.52 38.76 -12.93
C LEU A 15 2.80 37.26 -12.64
N CYS A 16 3.74 36.95 -11.74
CA CYS A 16 4.02 35.59 -11.32
C CYS A 16 2.79 34.92 -10.67
N ALA A 17 2.07 35.65 -9.80
CA ALA A 17 0.85 35.15 -9.18
C ALA A 17 -0.23 34.81 -10.23
N ILE A 18 -0.44 35.65 -11.23
CA ILE A 18 -1.38 35.41 -12.32
C ILE A 18 -0.95 34.18 -13.16
N LEU A 19 0.35 34.04 -13.44
CA LEU A 19 0.87 32.89 -14.15
C LEU A 19 0.67 31.59 -13.37
N ILE A 20 0.97 31.58 -12.08
CA ILE A 20 0.73 30.41 -11.20
C ILE A 20 -0.76 30.06 -11.19
N TRP A 21 -1.63 31.04 -11.08
CA TRP A 21 -3.08 30.84 -11.04
C TRP A 21 -3.65 30.29 -12.38
N LYS A 22 -3.22 30.80 -13.51
CA LYS A 22 -3.80 30.45 -14.81
C LYS A 22 -3.09 29.28 -15.52
N VAL A 23 -1.80 29.14 -15.34
CA VAL A 23 -0.99 28.17 -16.09
C VAL A 23 -0.93 26.82 -15.37
N PHE A 24 -0.84 26.85 -14.03
CA PHE A 24 -0.68 25.64 -13.19
C PHE A 24 -2.01 25.05 -12.74
N VAL A 25 -2.97 24.91 -13.63
CA VAL A 25 -4.27 24.27 -13.34
C VAL A 25 -4.18 22.79 -13.68
N VAL A 26 -4.49 21.89 -12.72
CA VAL A 26 -4.51 20.44 -12.95
C VAL A 26 -5.58 20.10 -13.99
N LYS A 27 -5.16 19.56 -15.14
CA LYS A 27 -6.05 19.06 -16.19
C LYS A 27 -5.98 17.56 -16.39
N SER A 28 -4.87 16.95 -16.04
CA SER A 28 -4.71 15.51 -16.13
C SER A 28 -3.79 14.99 -15.05
N VAL A 29 -4.15 13.83 -14.54
CA VAL A 29 -3.38 13.06 -13.56
C VAL A 29 -3.11 11.70 -14.18
N SER A 30 -1.90 11.18 -14.00
CA SER A 30 -1.54 9.81 -14.38
C SER A 30 -1.04 9.10 -13.14
N VAL A 31 -1.70 8.01 -12.78
CA VAL A 31 -1.35 7.18 -11.63
C VAL A 31 -0.58 5.95 -12.11
N LYS A 32 0.38 5.48 -11.34
CA LYS A 32 1.20 4.30 -11.64
C LYS A 32 1.58 3.56 -10.36
N GLY A 33 1.69 2.24 -10.45
CA GLY A 33 2.18 1.38 -9.37
C GLY A 33 1.13 1.02 -8.32
N ASN A 34 -0.13 1.35 -8.59
CA ASN A 34 -1.28 0.95 -7.78
C ASN A 34 -1.84 -0.39 -8.28
N GLU A 35 -1.99 -1.36 -7.38
CA GLU A 35 -2.62 -2.65 -7.62
C GLU A 35 -3.89 -2.81 -6.75
N ILE A 36 -3.83 -2.30 -5.51
CA ILE A 36 -4.92 -2.39 -4.52
C ILE A 36 -6.01 -1.34 -4.78
N TYR A 37 -5.60 -0.13 -5.16
CA TYR A 37 -6.51 0.99 -5.36
C TYR A 37 -6.60 1.39 -6.82
N THR A 38 -7.76 1.88 -7.25
CA THR A 38 -7.96 2.43 -8.59
C THR A 38 -7.26 3.78 -8.73
N ASP A 39 -6.92 4.15 -9.97
CA ASP A 39 -6.35 5.47 -10.31
C ASP A 39 -7.20 6.60 -9.73
N LYS A 40 -8.54 6.46 -9.83
CA LYS A 40 -9.49 7.45 -9.34
C LYS A 40 -9.45 7.63 -7.82
N GLN A 41 -9.34 6.53 -7.05
CA GLN A 41 -9.22 6.62 -5.61
C GLN A 41 -7.94 7.34 -5.17
N ILE A 42 -6.82 7.03 -5.82
CA ILE A 42 -5.54 7.71 -5.56
C ILE A 42 -5.62 9.19 -5.93
N GLU A 43 -6.22 9.50 -7.09
CA GLU A 43 -6.41 10.89 -7.53
C GLU A 43 -7.25 11.68 -6.54
N ASP A 44 -8.40 11.11 -6.09
CA ASP A 44 -9.30 11.75 -5.14
C ASP A 44 -8.58 12.06 -3.81
N TRP A 45 -7.78 11.14 -3.27
CA TRP A 45 -7.01 11.40 -2.05
C TRP A 45 -5.94 12.49 -2.20
N VAL A 46 -5.28 12.53 -3.36
CA VAL A 46 -4.23 13.54 -3.61
C VAL A 46 -4.83 14.92 -3.88
N LEU A 47 -6.02 14.97 -4.48
CA LEU A 47 -6.69 16.20 -4.87
C LEU A 47 -7.81 16.65 -3.91
N ASP A 48 -7.90 16.07 -2.70
CA ASP A 48 -8.95 16.38 -1.71
C ASP A 48 -8.82 17.76 -1.06
N LYS A 49 -7.68 18.45 -1.17
CA LYS A 49 -7.43 19.72 -0.51
C LYS A 49 -7.96 20.92 -1.33
N GLU A 50 -8.31 22.00 -0.63
CA GLU A 50 -8.89 23.22 -1.21
C GLU A 50 -8.13 23.80 -2.41
N TYR A 51 -6.79 23.72 -2.38
CA TYR A 51 -5.95 24.28 -3.46
C TYR A 51 -5.41 23.22 -4.42
N SER A 52 -5.91 21.98 -4.37
CA SER A 52 -5.46 20.87 -5.22
C SER A 52 -5.79 21.03 -6.71
N TRP A 53 -6.61 22.03 -7.06
CA TRP A 53 -6.80 22.46 -8.43
C TRP A 53 -5.51 23.01 -9.07
N ASN A 54 -4.52 23.45 -8.26
CA ASN A 54 -3.23 23.99 -8.71
C ASN A 54 -2.14 22.94 -8.61
N SER A 55 -1.56 22.55 -9.74
CA SER A 55 -0.56 21.48 -9.83
C SER A 55 0.75 21.79 -9.10
N LEU A 56 1.12 23.06 -9.02
CA LEU A 56 2.32 23.48 -8.30
C LEU A 56 2.10 23.35 -6.79
N TYR A 57 0.91 23.70 -6.31
CA TYR A 57 0.51 23.50 -4.92
C TYR A 57 0.58 22.02 -4.54
N VAL A 58 -0.05 21.14 -5.33
CA VAL A 58 -0.04 19.69 -5.09
C VAL A 58 1.38 19.13 -5.04
N TYR A 59 2.24 19.58 -5.96
CA TYR A 59 3.64 19.16 -5.98
C TYR A 59 4.40 19.55 -4.71
N PHE A 60 4.29 20.82 -4.27
CA PHE A 60 4.98 21.30 -3.08
C PHE A 60 4.37 20.74 -1.79
N GLU A 61 3.06 20.60 -1.72
CA GLU A 61 2.37 20.00 -0.59
C GLU A 61 2.89 18.58 -0.32
N ASN A 62 2.96 17.74 -1.35
CA ASN A 62 3.49 16.38 -1.22
C ASN A 62 4.98 16.35 -0.86
N LYS A 63 5.76 17.36 -1.30
CA LYS A 63 7.19 17.42 -1.03
C LYS A 63 7.54 17.94 0.36
N CYS A 64 6.76 18.88 0.88
CA CYS A 64 7.06 19.60 2.12
C CYS A 64 6.30 19.06 3.33
N ASN A 65 5.13 18.51 3.12
CA ASN A 65 4.29 17.98 4.18
C ASN A 65 4.30 16.46 4.17
N LYS A 66 4.14 15.85 5.36
CA LYS A 66 3.88 14.41 5.44
C LYS A 66 2.52 14.14 4.81
N THR A 67 2.51 13.28 3.80
CA THR A 67 1.27 12.76 3.23
C THR A 67 0.49 12.02 4.32
N GLU A 68 -0.82 12.19 4.38
CA GLU A 68 -1.68 11.39 5.25
C GLU A 68 -1.46 9.90 4.96
N GLU A 69 -1.45 9.09 6.00
CA GLU A 69 -1.24 7.64 5.85
C GLU A 69 -2.44 7.03 5.14
N ILE A 70 -2.23 6.62 3.90
CA ILE A 70 -3.22 5.87 3.13
C ILE A 70 -3.01 4.39 3.47
N PRO A 71 -4.05 3.66 3.94
CA PRO A 71 -3.92 2.24 4.23
C PRO A 71 -3.32 1.48 3.04
N PHE A 72 -2.45 0.52 3.30
CA PHE A 72 -1.76 -0.31 2.29
C PHE A 72 -0.79 0.42 1.34
N VAL A 73 -0.65 1.74 1.45
CA VAL A 73 0.34 2.53 0.71
C VAL A 73 1.54 2.83 1.60
N ASP A 74 2.73 2.51 1.10
CA ASP A 74 3.99 2.82 1.76
C ASP A 74 4.42 4.27 1.50
N SER A 75 4.35 4.68 0.24
CA SER A 75 4.70 6.04 -0.15
C SER A 75 4.02 6.49 -1.45
N LEU A 76 3.81 7.81 -1.56
CA LEU A 76 3.37 8.49 -2.78
C LEU A 76 4.47 9.44 -3.24
N ARG A 77 4.75 9.42 -4.55
CA ARG A 77 5.65 10.36 -5.19
C ARG A 77 4.93 11.11 -6.29
N ILE A 78 4.79 12.42 -6.12
CA ILE A 78 4.14 13.30 -7.11
C ILE A 78 5.20 14.02 -7.92
N ARG A 79 5.07 13.98 -9.24
CA ARG A 79 5.92 14.68 -10.19
C ARG A 79 5.10 15.60 -11.08
N LEU A 80 5.59 16.80 -11.28
CA LEU A 80 5.03 17.76 -12.24
C LEU A 80 5.63 17.47 -13.63
N LYS A 81 4.86 16.81 -14.52
CA LYS A 81 5.29 16.52 -15.91
C LYS A 81 5.18 17.75 -16.82
N SER A 82 4.18 18.57 -16.59
CA SER A 82 3.97 19.86 -17.20
C SER A 82 3.16 20.74 -16.25
N PRO A 83 3.01 22.04 -16.50
CA PRO A 83 2.21 22.90 -15.62
C PRO A 83 0.79 22.40 -15.33
N GLN A 84 0.22 21.58 -16.21
CA GLN A 84 -1.16 21.10 -16.13
C GLN A 84 -1.26 19.58 -15.92
N LYS A 85 -0.12 18.87 -15.82
CA LYS A 85 -0.11 17.41 -15.77
C LYS A 85 0.71 16.91 -14.59
N LEU A 86 0.07 16.15 -13.70
CA LEU A 86 0.69 15.44 -12.59
C LEU A 86 0.90 13.96 -12.94
N GLU A 87 1.99 13.41 -12.46
CA GLU A 87 2.23 11.97 -12.41
C GLU A 87 2.37 11.56 -10.93
N ILE A 88 1.51 10.66 -10.49
CA ILE A 88 1.54 10.08 -9.16
C ILE A 88 2.11 8.67 -9.29
N THR A 89 3.18 8.39 -8.57
CA THR A 89 3.72 7.04 -8.42
C THR A 89 3.39 6.54 -7.03
N VAL A 90 2.63 5.46 -6.96
CA VAL A 90 2.25 4.78 -5.72
C VAL A 90 3.25 3.67 -5.46
N VAL A 91 3.70 3.54 -4.22
CA VAL A 91 4.42 2.37 -3.73
C VAL A 91 3.53 1.74 -2.68
N GLU A 92 3.00 0.56 -2.98
CA GLU A 92 2.15 -0.17 -2.06
C GLU A 92 2.98 -1.02 -1.10
N LYS A 93 2.44 -1.28 0.09
CA LYS A 93 3.06 -2.15 1.08
C LYS A 93 3.14 -3.57 0.53
N GLY A 94 4.30 -4.19 0.65
CA GLY A 94 4.56 -5.54 0.16
C GLY A 94 3.83 -6.61 0.98
N ILE A 95 2.56 -6.83 0.71
CA ILE A 95 1.72 -7.78 1.43
C ILE A 95 1.90 -9.19 0.87
N LEU A 96 2.06 -10.16 1.77
CA LEU A 96 2.11 -11.58 1.44
C LEU A 96 0.81 -12.32 1.78
N GLY A 97 0.18 -11.96 2.89
CA GLY A 97 -1.07 -12.54 3.37
C GLY A 97 -1.61 -11.78 4.58
N TYR A 98 -2.75 -12.22 5.08
CA TYR A 98 -3.34 -11.67 6.29
C TYR A 98 -3.99 -12.75 7.16
N LEU A 99 -4.12 -12.43 8.44
CA LEU A 99 -4.83 -13.25 9.40
C LEU A 99 -5.67 -12.37 10.34
N TYR A 100 -6.77 -12.91 10.83
CA TYR A 100 -7.62 -12.21 11.77
C TYR A 100 -7.06 -12.29 13.19
N VAL A 101 -7.01 -11.16 13.89
CA VAL A 101 -6.56 -11.05 15.28
C VAL A 101 -7.76 -10.73 16.17
N PRO A 102 -8.31 -11.73 16.89
CA PRO A 102 -9.53 -11.54 17.68
C PRO A 102 -9.41 -10.45 18.74
N SER A 103 -8.25 -10.33 19.39
CA SER A 103 -8.00 -9.33 20.43
C SER A 103 -8.07 -7.88 19.94
N LEU A 104 -7.84 -7.66 18.63
CA LEU A 104 -7.89 -6.35 17.99
C LEU A 104 -9.15 -6.12 17.15
N GLY A 105 -9.92 -7.18 16.85
CA GLY A 105 -11.05 -7.11 15.92
C GLY A 105 -10.65 -6.71 14.49
N LYS A 106 -9.37 -6.92 14.12
CA LYS A 106 -8.79 -6.51 12.84
C LYS A 106 -8.01 -7.63 12.17
N ASN A 107 -7.79 -7.47 10.88
CA ASN A 107 -6.85 -8.30 10.12
C ASN A 107 -5.44 -7.71 10.23
N ALA A 108 -4.47 -8.55 10.54
CA ALA A 108 -3.06 -8.21 10.47
C ALA A 108 -2.50 -8.68 9.13
N TYR A 109 -2.11 -7.73 8.31
CA TYR A 109 -1.44 -7.96 7.03
C TYR A 109 0.06 -8.00 7.25
N PHE A 110 0.74 -8.98 6.68
CA PHE A 110 2.16 -9.18 6.89
C PHE A 110 2.93 -9.32 5.57
N ASP A 111 4.20 -8.96 5.62
CA ASP A 111 5.14 -9.04 4.51
C ASP A 111 5.81 -10.42 4.41
N LYS A 112 6.73 -10.56 3.44
CA LYS A 112 7.50 -11.78 3.19
C LYS A 112 8.41 -12.21 4.35
N ASP A 113 8.76 -11.31 5.24
CA ASP A 113 9.61 -11.55 6.40
C ASP A 113 8.79 -11.78 7.69
N GLY A 114 7.46 -11.67 7.57
CA GLY A 114 6.49 -11.87 8.65
C GLY A 114 6.29 -10.66 9.54
N PHE A 115 6.69 -9.45 9.10
CA PHE A 115 6.38 -8.21 9.80
C PHE A 115 4.97 -7.74 9.48
N VAL A 116 4.24 -7.27 10.48
CA VAL A 116 2.92 -6.67 10.31
C VAL A 116 3.09 -5.30 9.65
N VAL A 117 2.58 -5.16 8.44
CA VAL A 117 2.68 -3.92 7.64
C VAL A 117 1.40 -3.09 7.68
N GLU A 118 0.26 -3.72 8.02
CA GLU A 118 -1.02 -3.03 8.13
C GLU A 118 -1.96 -3.75 9.11
N LEU A 119 -2.80 -2.98 9.83
CA LEU A 119 -3.88 -3.47 10.70
C LEU A 119 -5.20 -2.86 10.24
N SER A 120 -6.03 -3.61 9.53
CA SER A 120 -7.26 -3.10 8.93
C SER A 120 -8.41 -4.08 9.07
N SER A 121 -9.64 -3.57 9.20
CA SER A 121 -10.87 -4.38 9.06
C SER A 121 -11.22 -4.63 7.59
N GLN A 122 -10.66 -3.88 6.66
CA GLN A 122 -10.85 -4.06 5.23
C GLN A 122 -10.22 -5.39 4.79
N VAL A 123 -10.88 -6.08 3.87
CA VAL A 123 -10.34 -7.26 3.17
C VAL A 123 -9.93 -6.83 1.77
N ILE A 124 -8.70 -7.18 1.38
CA ILE A 124 -8.15 -6.89 0.06
C ILE A 124 -8.25 -8.13 -0.80
N ASP A 125 -8.88 -7.99 -1.96
CA ASP A 125 -9.00 -9.07 -2.94
C ASP A 125 -7.61 -9.49 -3.46
N GLY A 126 -7.45 -10.78 -3.71
CA GLY A 126 -6.19 -11.34 -4.19
C GLY A 126 -5.11 -11.53 -3.12
N VAL A 127 -5.38 -11.15 -1.86
CA VAL A 127 -4.46 -11.41 -0.73
C VAL A 127 -4.91 -12.64 0.02
N THR A 128 -4.01 -13.63 0.17
CA THR A 128 -4.29 -14.90 0.83
C THR A 128 -4.66 -14.74 2.30
N LYS A 129 -5.82 -15.26 2.69
CA LYS A 129 -6.21 -15.39 4.10
C LYS A 129 -5.51 -16.56 4.76
N ILE A 130 -5.00 -16.36 5.97
CA ILE A 130 -4.41 -17.43 6.78
C ILE A 130 -5.34 -17.78 7.92
N ASN A 131 -5.64 -19.08 8.08
CA ASN A 131 -6.48 -19.61 9.14
C ASN A 131 -5.80 -20.78 9.86
N GLY A 132 -6.27 -21.08 11.08
CA GLY A 132 -5.75 -22.19 11.87
C GLY A 132 -4.49 -21.86 12.67
N LEU A 133 -4.13 -20.57 12.76
CA LEU A 133 -3.07 -20.07 13.63
C LEU A 133 -3.64 -19.24 14.75
N SER A 134 -3.19 -19.51 15.98
CA SER A 134 -3.45 -18.63 17.12
C SER A 134 -2.42 -17.52 17.13
N VAL A 135 -2.86 -16.28 17.00
CA VAL A 135 -2.04 -15.09 17.11
C VAL A 135 -2.27 -14.46 18.46
N GLU A 136 -1.22 -14.34 19.25
CA GLU A 136 -1.29 -13.75 20.60
C GLU A 136 -1.40 -12.23 20.50
N SER A 137 -0.59 -11.63 19.63
CA SER A 137 -0.58 -10.19 19.41
C SER A 137 -0.09 -9.84 18.00
N ALA A 138 -0.57 -8.71 17.48
CA ALA A 138 -0.07 -8.12 16.26
C ALA A 138 0.10 -6.62 16.47
N GLU A 139 1.31 -6.13 16.22
CA GLU A 139 1.66 -4.72 16.30
C GLU A 139 2.31 -4.29 15.00
N LEU A 140 1.99 -3.08 14.52
CA LEU A 140 2.59 -2.53 13.31
C LEU A 140 4.12 -2.52 13.40
N TYR A 141 4.75 -2.94 12.32
CA TYR A 141 6.21 -3.02 12.14
C TYR A 141 6.91 -4.01 13.08
N LYS A 142 6.16 -4.85 13.79
CA LYS A 142 6.71 -5.96 14.56
C LYS A 142 6.40 -7.29 13.88
N LYS A 143 7.23 -8.28 14.17
CA LYS A 143 7.06 -9.62 13.66
C LYS A 143 5.83 -10.27 14.29
N LEU A 144 5.04 -10.99 13.48
CA LEU A 144 3.89 -11.77 13.94
C LEU A 144 4.32 -12.74 15.05
N SER A 145 3.64 -12.68 16.18
CA SER A 145 3.82 -13.63 17.29
C SER A 145 2.77 -14.73 17.19
N ILE A 146 3.19 -15.93 16.83
CA ILE A 146 2.35 -17.13 16.67
C ILE A 146 2.74 -18.15 17.77
N GLY A 147 2.75 -17.75 19.03
CA GLY A 147 3.14 -18.62 20.12
C GLY A 147 4.46 -19.37 19.89
N ASP A 148 4.62 -20.58 20.42
CA ASP A 148 5.84 -21.39 20.29
C ASP A 148 6.10 -21.96 18.86
N ASN A 149 5.31 -21.57 17.84
CA ASN A 149 5.32 -22.14 16.50
C ASN A 149 6.16 -21.36 15.47
N SER A 150 7.34 -20.90 15.84
CA SER A 150 8.25 -20.19 14.91
C SER A 150 8.58 -20.98 13.62
N LYS A 151 8.60 -22.33 13.71
CA LYS A 151 8.78 -23.20 12.56
C LYS A 151 7.60 -23.17 11.61
N LEU A 152 6.39 -23.11 12.16
CA LEU A 152 5.15 -23.06 11.37
C LEU A 152 5.02 -21.71 10.64
N LEU A 153 5.36 -20.59 11.29
CA LEU A 153 5.41 -19.28 10.63
C LEU A 153 6.38 -19.30 9.45
N ARG A 154 7.57 -19.84 9.63
CA ARG A 154 8.56 -19.94 8.55
C ARG A 154 8.05 -20.80 7.39
N THR A 155 7.41 -21.93 7.69
CA THR A 155 6.78 -22.78 6.67
C THR A 155 5.70 -22.02 5.91
N LEU A 156 4.82 -21.33 6.62
CA LEU A 156 3.77 -20.50 6.03
C LEU A 156 4.33 -19.43 5.09
N LEU A 157 5.31 -18.66 5.55
CA LEU A 157 5.95 -17.62 4.73
C LEU A 157 6.56 -18.20 3.46
N ASN A 158 7.27 -19.34 3.56
CA ASN A 158 7.85 -20.01 2.41
C ASN A 158 6.78 -20.49 1.42
N VAL A 159 5.71 -21.14 1.90
CA VAL A 159 4.58 -21.60 1.06
C VAL A 159 3.97 -20.41 0.32
N THR A 160 3.63 -19.37 1.04
CA THR A 160 2.94 -18.20 0.46
C THR A 160 3.83 -17.49 -0.56
N GLN A 161 5.13 -17.35 -0.28
CA GLN A 161 6.08 -16.78 -1.24
C GLN A 161 6.21 -17.62 -2.51
N LEU A 162 6.29 -18.95 -2.39
CA LEU A 162 6.35 -19.84 -3.56
C LEU A 162 5.07 -19.75 -4.39
N LEU A 163 3.91 -19.78 -3.74
CA LEU A 163 2.62 -19.67 -4.42
C LEU A 163 2.49 -18.34 -5.17
N LYS A 164 2.88 -17.22 -4.55
CA LYS A 164 2.91 -15.90 -5.19
C LYS A 164 3.90 -15.87 -6.37
N LYS A 165 5.08 -16.46 -6.21
CA LYS A 165 6.11 -16.53 -7.28
C LYS A 165 5.62 -17.27 -8.53
N TYR A 166 4.81 -18.31 -8.35
CA TYR A 166 4.28 -19.13 -9.46
C TYR A 166 2.87 -18.71 -9.90
N ASP A 167 2.39 -17.57 -9.40
CA ASP A 167 1.02 -17.06 -9.69
C ASP A 167 -0.08 -18.09 -9.36
N ARG A 168 0.09 -18.77 -8.22
CA ARG A 168 -0.82 -19.79 -7.70
C ARG A 168 -1.39 -19.39 -6.34
N VAL A 169 -1.85 -18.14 -6.24
CA VAL A 169 -2.34 -17.55 -4.98
C VAL A 169 -3.68 -18.19 -4.59
N PRO A 170 -3.78 -18.93 -3.46
CA PRO A 170 -5.05 -19.46 -2.96
C PRO A 170 -5.86 -18.38 -2.25
N GLU A 171 -7.17 -18.54 -2.18
CA GLU A 171 -8.04 -17.69 -1.37
C GLU A 171 -7.69 -17.78 0.11
N MET A 172 -7.36 -19.02 0.56
CA MET A 172 -7.01 -19.28 1.96
C MET A 172 -5.94 -20.36 2.08
N ILE A 173 -5.04 -20.16 3.02
CA ILE A 173 -4.18 -21.21 3.57
C ILE A 173 -4.73 -21.57 4.95
N TYR A 174 -5.09 -22.84 5.11
CA TYR A 174 -5.60 -23.36 6.39
C TYR A 174 -4.60 -24.31 7.00
N ILE A 175 -4.28 -24.12 8.27
CA ILE A 175 -3.34 -24.92 9.03
C ILE A 175 -4.09 -25.72 10.06
N LYS A 176 -3.93 -27.05 10.01
CA LYS A 176 -4.56 -27.98 10.96
C LYS A 176 -3.63 -29.14 11.23
N ASP A 177 -3.44 -29.50 12.51
CA ASP A 177 -2.66 -30.64 12.94
C ASP A 177 -1.23 -30.69 12.32
N GLY A 178 -0.61 -29.52 12.16
CA GLY A 178 0.70 -29.39 11.54
C GLY A 178 0.74 -29.54 10.01
N ASN A 179 -0.41 -29.73 9.37
CA ASN A 179 -0.52 -29.79 7.92
C ASN A 179 -1.00 -28.47 7.33
N VAL A 180 -0.53 -28.17 6.13
CA VAL A 180 -0.89 -26.97 5.36
C VAL A 180 -1.86 -27.37 4.25
N TYR A 181 -3.00 -26.72 4.20
CA TYR A 181 -4.04 -26.89 3.20
C TYR A 181 -4.19 -25.59 2.40
N LEU A 182 -4.23 -25.70 1.07
CA LEU A 182 -4.55 -24.59 0.18
C LEU A 182 -6.00 -24.71 -0.27
N ILE A 183 -6.75 -23.61 -0.23
CA ILE A 183 -8.15 -23.53 -0.62
C ILE A 183 -8.28 -22.64 -1.87
N TYR A 184 -8.84 -23.23 -2.93
CA TYR A 184 -9.18 -22.58 -4.20
C TYR A 184 -10.65 -22.82 -4.48
N GLY A 185 -11.52 -21.90 -4.04
CA GLY A 185 -12.96 -22.11 -4.11
C GLY A 185 -13.40 -23.39 -3.39
N GLN A 186 -13.83 -24.40 -4.15
CA GLN A 186 -14.25 -25.70 -3.62
C GLN A 186 -13.13 -26.77 -3.59
N ILE A 187 -11.94 -26.42 -4.09
CA ILE A 187 -10.81 -27.34 -4.16
C ILE A 187 -9.92 -27.15 -2.94
N GLN A 188 -9.65 -28.23 -2.24
CA GLN A 188 -8.70 -28.28 -1.14
C GLN A 188 -7.50 -29.12 -1.51
N VAL A 189 -6.29 -28.54 -1.44
CA VAL A 189 -5.03 -29.22 -1.69
C VAL A 189 -4.28 -29.39 -0.37
N ASN A 190 -3.94 -30.62 0.00
CA ASN A 190 -3.15 -30.91 1.20
C ASN A 190 -1.66 -30.99 0.83
N LEU A 191 -0.86 -30.04 1.34
CA LEU A 191 0.60 -30.02 1.19
C LEU A 191 1.35 -30.84 2.27
N GLY A 192 0.63 -31.31 3.30
CA GLY A 192 1.23 -32.00 4.45
C GLY A 192 2.02 -31.06 5.36
N GLY A 193 2.96 -31.60 6.12
CA GLY A 193 3.71 -30.90 7.17
C GLY A 193 4.79 -29.93 6.71
N GLY A 194 4.73 -29.43 5.50
CA GLY A 194 5.63 -28.38 5.01
C GLY A 194 7.03 -28.84 4.59
N THR A 195 7.26 -30.16 4.45
CA THR A 195 8.48 -30.71 3.89
C THR A 195 8.40 -30.83 2.36
N ASP A 196 9.52 -30.59 1.67
CA ASP A 196 9.64 -30.70 0.20
C ASP A 196 8.65 -29.82 -0.60
N LEU A 197 8.35 -28.64 -0.09
CA LEU A 197 7.38 -27.71 -0.68
C LEU A 197 7.71 -27.37 -2.15
N ASN A 198 8.99 -27.18 -2.48
CA ASN A 198 9.43 -26.88 -3.85
C ASN A 198 9.12 -27.99 -4.88
N LYS A 199 8.82 -29.20 -4.40
CA LYS A 199 8.42 -30.32 -5.27
C LYS A 199 6.89 -30.50 -5.36
N LYS A 200 6.16 -29.87 -4.42
CA LYS A 200 4.70 -30.00 -4.29
C LYS A 200 3.94 -28.81 -4.88
N ILE A 201 4.61 -27.67 -5.03
CA ILE A 201 4.13 -26.43 -5.63
C ILE A 201 4.76 -26.22 -7.01
#